data_6dc0a1258b967dbe6d17b1dc5bc8a48b
#
_entry.id   6dc0a1258b967dbe6d17b1dc5bc8a48b
#
_cell.length_a   1.000
_cell.length_b   1.000
_cell.length_c   1.000
_cell.angle_alpha   90.00
_cell.angle_beta   90.00
_cell.angle_gamma   90.00
#
_symmetry.space_group_name_H-M   'P 1'
#
loop_
_entity.id
_entity.type
_entity.pdbx_description
1 polymer ?
#
loop_
_entity_poly.entity_id
_entity_poly.type
_entity_poly.pdbx_seq_one_letter_code
_entity_poly.pdbx_strand_id
1 'polypeptide(L)'
;LIVTGTSTDIGLGIKDEYRYPDLTLLPTIQGVALNADALDIALSRGNTGYTIQAVRRGLNISPDLDFLKHQEQLNQIDNRIARLSADFNKELLGKTFAEAEDQLRQEIIKAEDEQKNNAKLELAKYYISQGLGTNALNILNKLIADKAPETETERFHGLLGVANFLAGRYEQALENFSFGRLPEINEAVFWRTLAASALEPTPENNAVLISYLNLVRNYPPEIRGAIAKVGAVTAIAAGDDITAQSFIDILKTMDTPRNLMPLVNYLTAEKILMQGYPRNAIQEYRKAANSNDLK
;
A
#
# COMPACT_ATOMS: atom_id res chain seq x y z
N LEU A 1 20.12 17.52 11.55
CA LEU A 1 19.20 18.65 11.82
C LEU A 1 18.10 18.66 10.77
N ILE A 2 16.83 18.55 11.21
CA ILE A 2 15.69 18.66 10.28
C ILE A 2 15.25 20.13 10.21
N VAL A 3 15.20 20.67 8.99
CA VAL A 3 14.74 22.02 8.69
C VAL A 3 13.51 21.92 7.78
N THR A 4 12.45 22.65 8.12
CA THR A 4 11.18 22.62 7.37
C THR A 4 10.77 24.01 6.95
N GLY A 5 10.21 24.11 5.74
CA GLY A 5 9.55 25.29 5.21
C GLY A 5 8.14 24.95 4.72
N THR A 6 7.13 25.68 5.23
CA THR A 6 5.72 25.46 4.85
C THR A 6 5.31 26.40 3.71
N SER A 7 4.55 25.91 2.74
CA SER A 7 3.92 26.71 1.68
C SER A 7 2.41 26.78 1.89
N THR A 8 1.80 27.91 1.53
CA THR A 8 0.34 28.06 1.48
C THR A 8 -0.24 27.65 0.12
N ASP A 9 0.63 27.46 -0.87
CA ASP A 9 0.19 27.10 -2.24
C ASP A 9 0.02 25.59 -2.34
N ILE A 10 -1.16 25.15 -2.77
CA ILE A 10 -1.53 23.76 -2.87
C ILE A 10 -0.70 23.08 -3.98
N GLY A 11 -0.09 21.94 -3.69
CA GLY A 11 0.58 21.10 -4.68
C GLY A 11 2.08 21.37 -4.88
N LEU A 12 2.69 22.25 -4.11
CA LEU A 12 4.13 22.50 -4.13
C LEU A 12 4.84 21.70 -3.04
N GLY A 13 4.99 20.40 -3.26
CA GLY A 13 5.77 19.50 -2.41
C GLY A 13 6.91 18.83 -3.18
N ILE A 14 7.76 18.12 -2.46
CA ILE A 14 8.85 17.32 -3.02
C ILE A 14 8.33 15.88 -3.11
N LYS A 15 8.33 15.32 -4.33
CA LYS A 15 7.73 14.00 -4.58
C LYS A 15 8.61 12.86 -4.07
N ASP A 16 9.93 12.97 -4.28
CA ASP A 16 10.90 11.92 -4.03
C ASP A 16 11.99 12.40 -3.07
N GLU A 17 12.67 11.46 -2.42
CA GLU A 17 13.84 11.77 -1.61
C GLU A 17 15.05 12.04 -2.51
N TYR A 18 15.77 13.16 -2.25
CA TYR A 18 17.01 13.51 -2.95
C TYR A 18 18.14 13.67 -1.96
N ARG A 19 19.17 12.85 -2.10
CA ARG A 19 20.37 12.90 -1.26
C ARG A 19 21.50 13.62 -1.95
N TYR A 20 22.08 14.55 -1.20
CA TYR A 20 23.26 15.33 -1.57
C TYR A 20 24.28 15.23 -0.43
N PRO A 21 25.58 15.46 -0.69
CA PRO A 21 26.62 15.36 0.34
C PRO A 21 26.39 16.23 1.59
N ASP A 22 25.71 17.36 1.44
CA ASP A 22 25.48 18.30 2.54
C ASP A 22 24.08 18.22 3.15
N LEU A 23 23.11 17.60 2.44
CA LEU A 23 21.71 17.52 2.89
C LEU A 23 20.93 16.41 2.18
N THR A 24 19.86 15.96 2.80
CA THR A 24 18.85 15.13 2.18
C THR A 24 17.54 15.90 2.10
N LEU A 25 16.97 16.06 0.89
CA LEU A 25 15.60 16.54 0.71
C LEU A 25 14.63 15.40 0.97
N LEU A 26 13.65 15.62 1.84
CA LEU A 26 12.66 14.63 2.21
C LEU A 26 11.38 14.81 1.40
N PRO A 27 10.65 13.72 1.08
CA PRO A 27 9.33 13.80 0.46
C PRO A 27 8.38 14.65 1.31
N THR A 28 7.66 15.57 0.65
CA THR A 28 6.66 16.42 1.30
C THR A 28 5.44 16.56 0.41
N ILE A 29 4.25 16.64 1.02
CA ILE A 29 3.01 16.94 0.30
C ILE A 29 2.97 18.43 -0.03
N GLN A 30 3.50 19.27 0.85
CA GLN A 30 3.46 20.73 0.74
C GLN A 30 4.68 21.35 1.41
N GLY A 31 5.36 22.27 0.71
CA GLY A 31 6.57 22.90 1.21
C GLY A 31 7.83 22.07 1.05
N VAL A 32 8.83 22.32 1.84
CA VAL A 32 10.17 21.70 1.82
C VAL A 32 10.52 21.16 3.20
N ALA A 33 11.02 19.94 3.25
CA ALA A 33 11.68 19.39 4.42
C ALA A 33 13.05 18.86 4.01
N LEU A 34 14.06 19.15 4.80
CA LEU A 34 15.40 18.66 4.57
C LEU A 34 16.06 18.21 5.87
N ASN A 35 16.85 17.16 5.77
CA ASN A 35 17.79 16.78 6.80
C ASN A 35 19.16 17.35 6.44
N ALA A 36 19.65 18.28 7.25
CA ALA A 36 20.97 18.91 7.07
C ALA A 36 22.03 18.07 7.78
N ASP A 37 23.00 17.55 7.02
CA ASP A 37 24.14 16.83 7.56
C ASP A 37 25.22 17.79 8.06
N ALA A 38 25.21 19.03 7.56
CA ALA A 38 26.07 20.12 8.02
C ALA A 38 25.28 21.16 8.84
N LEU A 39 25.91 21.70 9.88
CA LEU A 39 25.28 22.66 10.80
C LEU A 39 25.13 24.10 10.22
N ASP A 40 25.67 24.35 9.05
CA ASP A 40 25.68 25.66 8.39
C ASP A 40 24.66 25.76 7.23
N ILE A 41 23.75 24.81 7.10
CA ILE A 41 22.68 24.85 6.11
C ILE A 41 21.53 25.73 6.60
N ALA A 42 21.15 26.71 5.79
CA ALA A 42 20.04 27.61 6.05
C ALA A 42 18.98 27.48 4.93
N LEU A 43 17.71 27.53 5.34
CA LEU A 43 16.55 27.58 4.47
C LEU A 43 15.95 29.01 4.58
N SER A 44 15.86 29.70 3.46
CA SER A 44 15.25 31.04 3.41
C SER A 44 14.06 31.04 2.42
N ARG A 45 13.00 31.77 2.79
CA ARG A 45 11.82 31.93 1.93
C ARG A 45 12.04 33.10 0.98
N GLY A 46 11.93 32.86 -0.32
CA GLY A 46 11.91 33.88 -1.36
C GLY A 46 10.48 34.12 -1.89
N ASN A 47 10.34 35.02 -2.87
CA ASN A 47 9.06 35.36 -3.48
C ASN A 47 8.46 34.21 -4.32
N THR A 48 9.29 33.34 -4.84
CA THR A 48 8.89 32.23 -5.75
C THR A 48 9.17 30.84 -5.19
N GLY A 49 9.61 30.73 -3.92
CA GLY A 49 9.95 29.44 -3.34
C GLY A 49 10.93 29.52 -2.18
N TYR A 50 11.61 28.42 -1.94
CA TYR A 50 12.63 28.33 -0.90
C TYR A 50 14.04 28.29 -1.50
N THR A 51 14.97 28.98 -0.85
CA THR A 51 16.39 28.92 -1.19
C THR A 51 17.13 28.19 -0.07
N ILE A 52 17.92 27.17 -0.43
CA ILE A 52 18.79 26.43 0.46
C ILE A 52 20.21 26.92 0.22
N GLN A 53 20.93 27.28 1.27
CA GLN A 53 22.30 27.79 1.18
C GLN A 53 23.15 27.30 2.34
N ALA A 54 24.43 27.10 2.09
CA ALA A 54 25.43 26.94 3.14
C ALA A 54 25.98 28.31 3.50
N VAL A 55 25.88 28.67 4.78
CA VAL A 55 26.18 30.05 5.26
C VAL A 55 27.69 30.38 5.19
N ARG A 56 28.55 29.40 5.35
CA ARG A 56 30.01 29.57 5.46
C ARG A 56 30.80 29.06 4.27
N ARG A 57 30.20 28.25 3.40
CA ARG A 57 30.84 27.61 2.25
C ARG A 57 29.84 27.44 1.12
N GLY A 58 30.30 27.08 -0.05
CA GLY A 58 29.38 26.67 -1.11
C GLY A 58 28.62 25.39 -0.76
N LEU A 59 27.34 25.30 -1.15
CA LEU A 59 26.53 24.10 -1.00
C LEU A 59 27.01 23.04 -1.99
N ASN A 60 27.31 21.84 -1.50
CA ASN A 60 27.64 20.71 -2.35
C ASN A 60 26.35 19.94 -2.71
N ILE A 61 25.91 20.10 -3.96
CA ILE A 61 24.69 19.50 -4.52
C ILE A 61 25.01 18.47 -5.60
N SER A 62 26.23 17.98 -5.67
CA SER A 62 26.54 16.84 -6.56
C SER A 62 25.73 15.63 -6.09
N PRO A 63 24.93 15.00 -6.95
CA PRO A 63 24.13 13.83 -6.54
C PRO A 63 25.06 12.73 -6.00
N ASP A 64 24.63 12.06 -4.93
CA ASP A 64 25.29 10.84 -4.48
C ASP A 64 25.02 9.74 -5.54
N LEU A 65 26.05 9.46 -6.33
CA LEU A 65 25.96 8.48 -7.44
C LEU A 65 25.68 7.07 -6.94
N ASP A 66 26.12 6.71 -5.74
CA ASP A 66 25.88 5.38 -5.19
C ASP A 66 24.44 5.24 -4.70
N PHE A 67 23.88 6.32 -4.14
CA PHE A 67 22.46 6.37 -3.79
C PHE A 67 21.57 6.32 -5.04
N LEU A 68 21.90 7.09 -6.10
CA LEU A 68 21.15 7.08 -7.36
C LEU A 68 21.21 5.71 -8.03
N LYS A 69 22.38 5.06 -8.05
CA LYS A 69 22.53 3.68 -8.56
C LYS A 69 21.72 2.68 -7.74
N HIS A 70 21.73 2.84 -6.41
CA HIS A 70 20.94 1.98 -5.53
C HIS A 70 19.44 2.20 -5.74
N GLN A 71 18.99 3.45 -5.88
CA GLN A 71 17.59 3.77 -6.24
C GLN A 71 17.21 3.25 -7.63
N GLU A 72 18.09 3.38 -8.64
CA GLU A 72 17.84 2.81 -9.96
C GLU A 72 17.78 1.29 -9.91
N GLN A 73 18.63 0.63 -9.11
CA GLN A 73 18.57 -0.81 -8.90
C GLN A 73 17.27 -1.22 -8.18
N LEU A 74 16.86 -0.51 -7.13
CA LEU A 74 15.61 -0.74 -6.44
C LEU A 74 14.41 -0.52 -7.37
N ASN A 75 14.41 0.56 -8.17
CA ASN A 75 13.36 0.82 -9.15
C ASN A 75 13.32 -0.22 -10.27
N GLN A 76 14.48 -0.77 -10.69
CA GLN A 76 14.54 -1.86 -11.66
C GLN A 76 14.04 -3.18 -11.07
N ILE A 77 14.32 -3.43 -9.78
CA ILE A 77 13.80 -4.57 -9.03
C ILE A 77 12.31 -4.40 -8.83
N ASP A 78 11.85 -3.24 -8.38
CA ASP A 78 10.44 -2.86 -8.22
C ASP A 78 9.65 -3.04 -9.54
N ASN A 79 10.25 -2.65 -10.65
CA ASN A 79 9.63 -2.85 -11.97
C ASN A 79 9.62 -4.31 -12.44
N ARG A 80 10.53 -5.18 -11.97
CA ARG A 80 10.58 -6.59 -12.35
C ARG A 80 9.79 -7.52 -11.43
N ILE A 81 9.69 -7.20 -10.15
CA ILE A 81 9.20 -8.13 -9.12
C ILE A 81 7.83 -7.73 -8.59
N ALA A 82 7.52 -6.47 -8.46
CA ALA A 82 6.49 -5.99 -7.57
C ALA A 82 5.50 -4.97 -8.12
N ARG A 83 5.15 -5.00 -9.37
CA ARG A 83 3.85 -4.45 -9.72
C ARG A 83 2.78 -5.52 -9.52
N LEU A 84 2.59 -5.95 -8.27
CA LEU A 84 1.43 -6.75 -7.90
C LEU A 84 0.14 -6.06 -8.38
N SER A 85 0.10 -4.72 -8.30
CA SER A 85 -0.99 -3.90 -8.84
C SER A 85 -1.12 -3.94 -10.37
N ALA A 86 -0.03 -4.15 -11.11
CA ALA A 86 -0.05 -4.26 -12.58
C ALA A 86 -0.40 -5.68 -13.05
N ASP A 87 -0.30 -6.66 -12.17
CA ASP A 87 -0.64 -8.05 -12.45
C ASP A 87 -2.16 -8.31 -12.49
N PHE A 88 -2.98 -7.31 -12.11
CA PHE A 88 -4.43 -7.47 -12.17
C PHE A 88 -4.92 -7.24 -13.60
N ASN A 89 -5.37 -8.32 -14.21
CA ASN A 89 -5.68 -8.47 -15.62
C ASN A 89 -6.68 -7.42 -16.12
N LYS A 90 -6.19 -6.37 -16.79
CA LYS A 90 -7.02 -5.31 -17.40
C LYS A 90 -7.85 -5.83 -18.57
N GLU A 91 -7.43 -6.91 -19.22
CA GLU A 91 -8.13 -7.51 -20.37
C GLU A 91 -9.48 -8.15 -20.00
N LEU A 92 -9.69 -8.45 -18.73
CA LEU A 92 -10.95 -8.99 -18.23
C LEU A 92 -11.94 -7.89 -17.79
N LEU A 93 -11.56 -6.61 -17.91
CA LEU A 93 -12.44 -5.50 -17.62
C LEU A 93 -13.66 -5.53 -18.57
N GLY A 94 -14.86 -5.48 -18.01
CA GLY A 94 -16.11 -5.51 -18.73
C GLY A 94 -16.77 -6.89 -18.83
N LYS A 95 -16.12 -7.95 -18.32
CA LYS A 95 -16.72 -9.29 -18.15
C LYS A 95 -17.32 -9.42 -16.75
N THR A 96 -18.37 -10.24 -16.67
CA THR A 96 -18.84 -10.69 -15.36
C THR A 96 -17.82 -11.62 -14.70
N PHE A 97 -17.91 -11.77 -13.36
CA PHE A 97 -17.01 -12.68 -12.62
C PHE A 97 -17.00 -14.09 -13.21
N ALA A 98 -18.19 -14.63 -13.51
CA ALA A 98 -18.34 -15.98 -14.04
C ALA A 98 -17.70 -16.14 -15.42
N GLU A 99 -17.88 -15.18 -16.33
CA GLU A 99 -17.29 -15.21 -17.66
C GLU A 99 -15.76 -15.14 -17.63
N ALA A 100 -15.22 -14.29 -16.78
CA ALA A 100 -13.79 -14.15 -16.60
C ALA A 100 -13.15 -15.41 -15.97
N GLU A 101 -13.78 -15.95 -14.94
CA GLU A 101 -13.34 -17.20 -14.29
C GLU A 101 -13.37 -18.38 -15.27
N ASP A 102 -14.49 -18.55 -16.03
CA ASP A 102 -14.60 -19.63 -17.00
C ASP A 102 -13.55 -19.52 -18.10
N GLN A 103 -13.31 -18.31 -18.63
CA GLN A 103 -12.26 -18.09 -19.60
C GLN A 103 -10.88 -18.55 -19.07
N LEU A 104 -10.48 -18.10 -17.87
CA LEU A 104 -9.19 -18.47 -17.29
C LEU A 104 -9.10 -19.98 -17.01
N ARG A 105 -10.19 -20.62 -16.61
CA ARG A 105 -10.24 -22.09 -16.46
C ARG A 105 -10.07 -22.81 -17.80
N GLN A 106 -10.67 -22.30 -18.87
CA GLN A 106 -10.51 -22.84 -20.21
C GLN A 106 -9.05 -22.66 -20.72
N GLU A 107 -8.40 -21.55 -20.39
CA GLU A 107 -6.98 -21.32 -20.69
C GLU A 107 -6.08 -22.36 -20.01
N ILE A 108 -6.36 -22.71 -18.74
CA ILE A 108 -5.63 -23.78 -18.04
C ILE A 108 -5.81 -25.15 -18.73
N ILE A 109 -7.03 -25.45 -19.23
CA ILE A 109 -7.34 -26.73 -19.89
C ILE A 109 -6.63 -26.82 -21.24
N LYS A 110 -6.54 -25.70 -21.99
CA LYS A 110 -5.94 -25.62 -23.32
C LYS A 110 -4.43 -25.47 -23.30
N ALA A 111 -3.87 -25.04 -22.17
CA ALA A 111 -2.43 -24.79 -22.03
C ALA A 111 -1.62 -26.08 -22.14
N GLU A 112 -0.51 -26.00 -22.87
CA GLU A 112 0.52 -27.04 -22.85
C GLU A 112 1.17 -27.16 -21.48
N ASP A 113 1.76 -28.30 -21.16
CA ASP A 113 2.26 -28.58 -19.80
C ASP A 113 3.23 -27.52 -19.27
N GLU A 114 4.10 -26.97 -20.15
CA GLU A 114 5.05 -25.91 -19.80
C GLU A 114 4.36 -24.57 -19.45
N GLN A 115 3.19 -24.29 -20.01
CA GLN A 115 2.45 -23.04 -19.81
C GLN A 115 1.35 -23.17 -18.75
N LYS A 116 1.04 -24.36 -18.32
CA LYS A 116 -0.08 -24.67 -17.42
C LYS A 116 0.04 -24.00 -16.06
N ASN A 117 1.25 -23.92 -15.53
CA ASN A 117 1.50 -23.26 -14.26
C ASN A 117 1.29 -21.74 -14.37
N ASN A 118 1.74 -21.13 -15.47
CA ASN A 118 1.49 -19.71 -15.72
C ASN A 118 -0.01 -19.41 -15.85
N ALA A 119 -0.78 -20.26 -16.56
CA ALA A 119 -2.23 -20.11 -16.65
C ALA A 119 -2.92 -20.26 -15.27
N LYS A 120 -2.44 -21.16 -14.40
CA LYS A 120 -2.91 -21.25 -13.01
C LYS A 120 -2.59 -19.98 -12.21
N LEU A 121 -1.40 -19.39 -12.40
CA LEU A 121 -1.02 -18.13 -11.75
C LEU A 121 -1.93 -16.99 -12.19
N GLU A 122 -2.30 -16.89 -13.46
CA GLU A 122 -3.23 -15.86 -13.94
C GLU A 122 -4.62 -16.01 -13.29
N LEU A 123 -5.14 -17.23 -13.12
CA LEU A 123 -6.38 -17.44 -12.37
C LEU A 123 -6.23 -17.08 -10.88
N ALA A 124 -5.08 -17.37 -10.25
CA ALA A 124 -4.82 -16.95 -8.86
C ALA A 124 -4.81 -15.43 -8.72
N LYS A 125 -4.14 -14.72 -9.64
CA LYS A 125 -4.12 -13.25 -9.69
C LYS A 125 -5.51 -12.68 -9.87
N TYR A 126 -6.32 -13.27 -10.72
CA TYR A 126 -7.71 -12.86 -10.88
C TYR A 126 -8.48 -12.98 -9.57
N TYR A 127 -8.38 -14.10 -8.85
CA TYR A 127 -9.03 -14.24 -7.55
C TYR A 127 -8.52 -13.21 -6.54
N ILE A 128 -7.22 -12.91 -6.53
CA ILE A 128 -6.66 -11.85 -5.69
C ILE A 128 -7.32 -10.51 -6.03
N SER A 129 -7.43 -10.18 -7.32
CA SER A 129 -8.03 -8.92 -7.78
C SER A 129 -9.48 -8.74 -7.34
N GLN A 130 -10.20 -9.87 -7.16
CA GLN A 130 -11.58 -9.92 -6.66
C GLN A 130 -11.67 -10.03 -5.13
N GLY A 131 -10.56 -9.89 -4.40
CA GLY A 131 -10.53 -10.04 -2.94
C GLY A 131 -10.73 -11.48 -2.43
N LEU A 132 -10.68 -12.47 -3.30
CA LEU A 132 -10.94 -13.87 -3.01
C LEU A 132 -9.65 -14.62 -2.61
N GLY A 133 -9.03 -14.19 -1.50
CA GLY A 133 -7.76 -14.73 -1.02
C GLY A 133 -7.76 -16.26 -0.86
N THR A 134 -8.80 -16.84 -0.28
CA THR A 134 -8.90 -18.31 -0.09
C THR A 134 -8.90 -19.07 -1.42
N ASN A 135 -9.60 -18.55 -2.45
CA ASN A 135 -9.63 -19.18 -3.78
C ASN A 135 -8.24 -19.12 -4.43
N ALA A 136 -7.56 -17.99 -4.32
CA ALA A 136 -6.19 -17.84 -4.80
C ALA A 136 -5.23 -18.80 -4.09
N LEU A 137 -5.33 -18.92 -2.75
CA LEU A 137 -4.50 -19.84 -1.96
C LEU A 137 -4.68 -21.30 -2.38
N ASN A 138 -5.87 -21.71 -2.74
CA ASN A 138 -6.11 -23.10 -3.23
C ASN A 138 -5.28 -23.41 -4.48
N ILE A 139 -5.12 -22.43 -5.38
CA ILE A 139 -4.32 -22.60 -6.60
C ILE A 139 -2.82 -22.50 -6.27
N LEU A 140 -2.42 -21.48 -5.50
CA LEU A 140 -1.01 -21.25 -5.16
C LEU A 140 -0.45 -22.43 -4.35
N ASN A 141 -1.19 -22.94 -3.37
CA ASN A 141 -0.78 -24.12 -2.58
C ASN A 141 -0.66 -25.38 -3.43
N LYS A 142 -1.50 -25.53 -4.48
CA LYS A 142 -1.36 -26.64 -5.42
C LYS A 142 -0.07 -26.54 -6.23
N LEU A 143 0.31 -25.34 -6.67
CA LEU A 143 1.60 -25.13 -7.34
C LEU A 143 2.79 -25.46 -6.41
N ILE A 144 2.69 -25.14 -5.12
CA ILE A 144 3.71 -25.51 -4.12
C ILE A 144 3.78 -27.05 -3.98
N ALA A 145 2.63 -27.71 -3.85
CA ALA A 145 2.57 -29.16 -3.73
C ALA A 145 3.12 -29.88 -4.98
N ASP A 146 2.86 -29.33 -6.16
CA ASP A 146 3.36 -29.80 -7.45
C ASP A 146 4.86 -29.44 -7.65
N LYS A 147 5.49 -28.71 -6.73
CA LYS A 147 6.88 -28.23 -6.81
C LYS A 147 7.17 -27.43 -8.09
N ALA A 148 6.23 -26.59 -8.49
CA ALA A 148 6.34 -25.77 -9.68
C ALA A 148 7.55 -24.80 -9.56
N PRO A 149 8.39 -24.63 -10.60
CA PRO A 149 9.58 -23.75 -10.52
C PRO A 149 9.25 -22.29 -10.15
N GLU A 150 8.06 -21.82 -10.52
CA GLU A 150 7.59 -20.47 -10.21
C GLU A 150 7.49 -20.19 -8.72
N THR A 151 7.36 -21.25 -7.89
CA THR A 151 7.21 -21.13 -6.43
C THR A 151 8.46 -20.63 -5.71
N GLU A 152 9.62 -20.69 -6.34
CA GLU A 152 10.89 -20.21 -5.81
C GLU A 152 11.17 -18.73 -6.12
N THR A 153 10.18 -18.01 -6.66
CA THR A 153 10.35 -16.61 -7.06
C THR A 153 9.76 -15.63 -6.04
N GLU A 154 10.39 -14.46 -5.87
CA GLU A 154 9.87 -13.38 -5.04
C GLU A 154 8.46 -12.95 -5.49
N ARG A 155 8.20 -12.95 -6.81
CA ARG A 155 6.88 -12.61 -7.34
C ARG A 155 5.80 -13.57 -6.84
N PHE A 156 6.08 -14.87 -6.82
CA PHE A 156 5.15 -15.89 -6.30
C PHE A 156 4.89 -15.66 -4.80
N HIS A 157 5.95 -15.45 -4.02
CA HIS A 157 5.81 -15.18 -2.59
C HIS A 157 5.07 -13.86 -2.32
N GLY A 158 5.26 -12.84 -3.13
CA GLY A 158 4.47 -11.62 -3.08
C GLY A 158 2.96 -11.87 -3.29
N LEU A 159 2.60 -12.63 -4.33
CA LEU A 159 1.21 -13.04 -4.58
C LEU A 159 0.64 -13.88 -3.44
N LEU A 160 1.42 -14.84 -2.94
CA LEU A 160 1.04 -15.70 -1.82
C LEU A 160 0.82 -14.87 -0.54
N GLY A 161 1.65 -13.87 -0.30
CA GLY A 161 1.52 -12.91 0.80
C GLY A 161 0.22 -12.11 0.71
N VAL A 162 -0.11 -11.54 -0.46
CA VAL A 162 -1.38 -10.81 -0.66
C VAL A 162 -2.57 -11.76 -0.50
N ALA A 163 -2.51 -12.98 -1.04
CA ALA A 163 -3.60 -13.96 -0.91
C ALA A 163 -3.81 -14.36 0.56
N ASN A 164 -2.73 -14.55 1.34
CA ASN A 164 -2.81 -14.81 2.78
C ASN A 164 -3.41 -13.62 3.53
N PHE A 165 -2.98 -12.38 3.22
CA PHE A 165 -3.56 -11.18 3.81
C PHE A 165 -5.09 -11.09 3.56
N LEU A 166 -5.52 -11.26 2.32
CA LEU A 166 -6.94 -11.24 1.95
C LEU A 166 -7.76 -12.38 2.58
N ALA A 167 -7.11 -13.51 2.89
CA ALA A 167 -7.71 -14.63 3.62
C ALA A 167 -7.68 -14.46 5.15
N GLY A 168 -7.13 -13.34 5.67
CA GLY A 168 -7.00 -13.07 7.11
C GLY A 168 -5.88 -13.86 7.81
N ARG A 169 -4.94 -14.43 7.04
CA ARG A 169 -3.79 -15.20 7.54
C ARG A 169 -2.56 -14.29 7.61
N TYR A 170 -2.58 -13.36 8.56
CA TYR A 170 -1.61 -12.25 8.58
C TYR A 170 -0.19 -12.69 8.93
N GLU A 171 0.00 -13.69 9.81
CA GLU A 171 1.31 -14.25 10.12
C GLU A 171 1.96 -14.88 8.87
N GLN A 172 1.20 -15.69 8.12
CA GLN A 172 1.67 -16.31 6.88
C GLN A 172 1.94 -15.24 5.80
N ALA A 173 1.16 -14.16 5.79
CA ALA A 173 1.44 -13.02 4.90
C ALA A 173 2.80 -12.39 5.23
N LEU A 174 3.11 -12.15 6.51
CA LEU A 174 4.41 -11.63 6.96
C LEU A 174 5.57 -12.51 6.54
N GLU A 175 5.44 -13.84 6.72
CA GLU A 175 6.47 -14.81 6.30
C GLU A 175 6.73 -14.71 4.79
N ASN A 176 5.68 -14.66 3.98
CA ASN A 176 5.82 -14.56 2.53
C ASN A 176 6.45 -13.25 2.09
N PHE A 177 6.08 -12.11 2.66
CA PHE A 177 6.71 -10.82 2.35
C PHE A 177 8.14 -10.68 2.88
N SER A 178 8.64 -11.64 3.66
CA SER A 178 10.03 -11.71 4.12
C SER A 178 10.91 -12.60 3.26
N PHE A 179 10.37 -13.19 2.19
CA PHE A 179 11.12 -14.08 1.29
C PHE A 179 12.08 -13.31 0.40
N GLY A 180 13.30 -13.83 0.23
CA GLY A 180 14.31 -13.31 -0.68
C GLY A 180 14.56 -11.80 -0.48
N ARG A 181 14.43 -11.03 -1.55
CA ARG A 181 14.63 -9.57 -1.55
C ARG A 181 13.34 -8.76 -1.39
N LEU A 182 12.20 -9.39 -1.17
CA LEU A 182 10.93 -8.67 -0.94
C LEU A 182 11.00 -7.60 0.17
N PRO A 183 11.75 -7.80 1.28
CA PRO A 183 11.90 -6.76 2.30
C PRO A 183 12.53 -5.45 1.81
N GLU A 184 13.21 -5.46 0.66
CA GLU A 184 13.85 -4.29 0.05
C GLU A 184 12.91 -3.56 -0.93
N ILE A 185 11.74 -4.13 -1.24
CA ILE A 185 10.82 -3.65 -2.27
C ILE A 185 9.70 -2.86 -1.62
N ASN A 186 9.50 -1.60 -2.03
CA ASN A 186 8.53 -0.68 -1.46
C ASN A 186 7.11 -1.26 -1.37
N GLU A 187 6.62 -1.90 -2.42
CA GLU A 187 5.29 -2.49 -2.42
C GLU A 187 5.16 -3.67 -1.44
N ALA A 188 6.19 -4.51 -1.31
CA ALA A 188 6.22 -5.58 -0.34
C ALA A 188 6.37 -5.07 1.10
N VAL A 189 7.12 -3.97 1.32
CA VAL A 189 7.17 -3.26 2.62
C VAL A 189 5.78 -2.76 3.02
N PHE A 190 5.05 -2.15 2.09
CA PHE A 190 3.68 -1.71 2.31
C PHE A 190 2.77 -2.87 2.73
N TRP A 191 2.75 -3.98 1.99
CA TRP A 191 1.94 -5.15 2.30
C TRP A 191 2.34 -5.83 3.62
N ARG A 192 3.64 -5.91 3.89
CA ARG A 192 4.16 -6.41 5.16
C ARG A 192 3.68 -5.55 6.33
N THR A 193 3.74 -4.22 6.18
CA THR A 193 3.25 -3.30 7.20
C THR A 193 1.74 -3.44 7.41
N LEU A 194 0.95 -3.61 6.34
CA LEU A 194 -0.49 -3.90 6.47
C LEU A 194 -0.75 -5.20 7.24
N ALA A 195 0.00 -6.27 6.94
CA ALA A 195 -0.17 -7.53 7.65
C ALA A 195 0.22 -7.41 9.13
N ALA A 196 1.33 -6.70 9.44
CA ALA A 196 1.72 -6.39 10.82
C ALA A 196 0.66 -5.54 11.54
N SER A 197 0.12 -4.52 10.87
CA SER A 197 -0.93 -3.66 11.41
C SER A 197 -2.24 -4.38 11.68
N ALA A 198 -2.55 -5.40 10.90
CA ALA A 198 -3.75 -6.22 11.12
C ALA A 198 -3.64 -7.11 12.36
N LEU A 199 -2.41 -7.47 12.75
CA LEU A 199 -2.12 -8.18 14.00
C LEU A 199 -2.00 -7.23 15.18
N GLU A 200 -1.23 -6.16 15.02
CA GLU A 200 -0.98 -5.16 16.05
C GLU A 200 -0.84 -3.76 15.42
N PRO A 201 -1.87 -2.92 15.49
CA PRO A 201 -1.80 -1.57 14.97
C PRO A 201 -0.93 -0.69 15.87
N THR A 202 0.15 -0.10 15.29
CA THR A 202 1.07 0.79 16.02
C THR A 202 1.24 2.13 15.31
N PRO A 203 1.69 3.19 16.02
CA PRO A 203 2.02 4.48 15.39
C PRO A 203 3.12 4.37 14.34
N GLU A 204 4.10 3.49 14.54
CA GLU A 204 5.20 3.25 13.60
C GLU A 204 4.67 2.66 12.28
N ASN A 205 3.77 1.67 12.37
CA ASN A 205 3.10 1.10 11.21
C ASN A 205 2.27 2.16 10.48
N ASN A 206 1.56 3.03 11.22
CA ASN A 206 0.80 4.12 10.61
C ASN A 206 1.71 5.07 9.81
N ALA A 207 2.86 5.45 10.36
CA ALA A 207 3.82 6.32 9.68
C ALA A 207 4.31 5.72 8.34
N VAL A 208 4.53 4.40 8.31
CA VAL A 208 4.88 3.70 7.06
C VAL A 208 3.70 3.70 6.09
N LEU A 209 2.48 3.37 6.53
CA LEU A 209 1.29 3.32 5.66
C LEU A 209 0.98 4.67 5.02
N ILE A 210 1.18 5.79 5.74
CA ILE A 210 1.03 7.15 5.20
C ILE A 210 1.90 7.35 3.96
N SER A 211 3.15 6.90 4.01
CA SER A 211 4.11 7.06 2.91
C SER A 211 3.65 6.37 1.61
N TYR A 212 2.79 5.37 1.72
CA TYR A 212 2.30 4.55 0.61
C TYR A 212 0.83 4.77 0.24
N LEU A 213 0.14 5.76 0.81
CA LEU A 213 -1.27 6.04 0.52
C LEU A 213 -1.58 6.15 -0.98
N ASN A 214 -0.64 6.70 -1.75
CA ASN A 214 -0.81 6.84 -3.19
C ASN A 214 -0.85 5.49 -3.93
N LEU A 215 -0.20 4.43 -3.40
CA LEU A 215 -0.24 3.08 -3.99
C LEU A 215 -1.65 2.50 -3.93
N VAL A 216 -2.43 2.81 -2.90
CA VAL A 216 -3.77 2.25 -2.68
C VAL A 216 -4.67 2.47 -3.89
N ARG A 217 -4.53 3.61 -4.59
CA ARG A 217 -5.34 3.96 -5.77
C ARG A 217 -5.08 3.04 -6.97
N ASN A 218 -3.93 2.38 -7.02
CA ASN A 218 -3.54 1.51 -8.12
C ASN A 218 -4.15 0.10 -8.01
N TYR A 219 -4.71 -0.24 -6.85
CA TYR A 219 -5.33 -1.54 -6.63
C TYR A 219 -6.79 -1.60 -7.05
N PRO A 220 -7.30 -2.78 -7.43
CA PRO A 220 -8.73 -3.00 -7.67
C PRO A 220 -9.59 -2.65 -6.44
N PRO A 221 -10.86 -2.32 -6.63
CA PRO A 221 -11.75 -1.91 -5.55
C PRO A 221 -11.75 -2.87 -4.35
N GLU A 222 -11.85 -4.18 -4.61
CA GLU A 222 -11.93 -5.20 -3.55
C GLU A 222 -10.66 -5.24 -2.67
N ILE A 223 -9.50 -5.08 -3.28
CA ILE A 223 -8.23 -4.98 -2.56
C ILE A 223 -8.14 -3.65 -1.81
N ARG A 224 -8.54 -2.53 -2.44
CA ARG A 224 -8.57 -1.21 -1.78
C ARG A 224 -9.39 -1.24 -0.50
N GLY A 225 -10.52 -1.95 -0.51
CA GLY A 225 -11.36 -2.11 0.68
C GLY A 225 -10.66 -2.84 1.82
N ALA A 226 -9.96 -3.93 1.53
CA ALA A 226 -9.19 -4.67 2.52
C ALA A 226 -8.06 -3.81 3.11
N ILE A 227 -7.32 -3.08 2.26
CA ILE A 227 -6.28 -2.13 2.66
C ILE A 227 -6.87 -1.02 3.55
N ALA A 228 -7.94 -0.37 3.09
CA ALA A 228 -8.53 0.78 3.76
C ALA A 228 -9.11 0.42 5.14
N LYS A 229 -9.65 -0.80 5.30
CA LYS A 229 -10.11 -1.30 6.60
C LYS A 229 -8.95 -1.36 7.60
N VAL A 230 -7.84 -2.00 7.24
CA VAL A 230 -6.67 -2.13 8.14
C VAL A 230 -6.02 -0.77 8.37
N GLY A 231 -5.84 0.03 7.32
CA GLY A 231 -5.27 1.37 7.43
C GLY A 231 -6.07 2.30 8.34
N ALA A 232 -7.40 2.28 8.26
CA ALA A 232 -8.25 3.08 9.14
C ALA A 232 -8.10 2.67 10.62
N VAL A 233 -8.12 1.36 10.91
CA VAL A 233 -7.91 0.85 12.28
C VAL A 233 -6.54 1.26 12.82
N THR A 234 -5.51 1.14 12.00
CA THR A 234 -4.13 1.50 12.38
C THR A 234 -4.01 3.00 12.66
N ALA A 235 -4.59 3.85 11.81
CA ALA A 235 -4.56 5.29 11.99
C ALA A 235 -5.35 5.73 13.23
N ILE A 236 -6.51 5.11 13.52
CA ILE A 236 -7.28 5.36 14.74
C ILE A 236 -6.46 4.97 15.97
N ALA A 237 -5.84 3.79 15.98
CA ALA A 237 -5.00 3.34 17.08
C ALA A 237 -3.78 4.25 17.31
N ALA A 238 -3.24 4.84 16.24
CA ALA A 238 -2.16 5.82 16.30
C ALA A 238 -2.62 7.24 16.69
N GLY A 239 -3.92 7.51 16.81
CA GLY A 239 -4.45 8.84 17.08
C GLY A 239 -4.40 9.79 15.88
N ASP A 240 -4.23 9.27 14.66
CA ASP A 240 -4.12 10.06 13.44
C ASP A 240 -5.47 10.22 12.73
N ASP A 241 -6.13 11.32 13.05
CA ASP A 241 -7.47 11.66 12.54
C ASP A 241 -7.51 11.84 11.01
N ILE A 242 -6.47 12.48 10.44
CA ILE A 242 -6.41 12.81 9.00
C ILE A 242 -6.25 11.53 8.18
N THR A 243 -5.33 10.68 8.58
CA THR A 243 -5.09 9.40 7.89
C THR A 243 -6.28 8.45 8.07
N ALA A 244 -6.86 8.38 9.26
CA ALA A 244 -8.08 7.60 9.50
C ALA A 244 -9.22 8.05 8.59
N GLN A 245 -9.44 9.36 8.47
CA GLN A 245 -10.45 9.91 7.56
C GLN A 245 -10.19 9.54 6.10
N SER A 246 -8.94 9.63 5.66
CA SER A 246 -8.55 9.29 4.29
C SER A 246 -8.89 7.85 3.92
N PHE A 247 -8.62 6.89 4.81
CA PHE A 247 -9.00 5.49 4.61
C PHE A 247 -10.50 5.26 4.68
N ILE A 248 -11.21 5.92 5.60
CA ILE A 248 -12.68 5.85 5.68
C ILE A 248 -13.31 6.39 4.39
N ASP A 249 -12.79 7.46 3.80
CA ASP A 249 -13.31 8.03 2.55
C ASP A 249 -13.07 7.11 1.36
N ILE A 250 -11.98 6.36 1.32
CA ILE A 250 -11.78 5.28 0.33
C ILE A 250 -12.93 4.27 0.43
N LEU A 251 -13.29 3.81 1.64
CA LEU A 251 -14.39 2.85 1.83
C LEU A 251 -15.75 3.42 1.41
N LYS A 252 -16.01 4.71 1.69
CA LYS A 252 -17.27 5.39 1.30
C LYS A 252 -17.45 5.51 -0.21
N THR A 253 -16.36 5.68 -0.95
CA THR A 253 -16.40 5.90 -2.40
C THR A 253 -16.36 4.61 -3.21
N MET A 254 -16.27 3.45 -2.53
CA MET A 254 -16.22 2.16 -3.21
C MET A 254 -17.60 1.74 -3.70
N ASP A 255 -17.69 1.55 -5.01
CA ASP A 255 -18.83 0.89 -5.64
C ASP A 255 -18.59 -0.62 -5.66
N THR A 256 -18.99 -1.30 -4.60
CA THR A 256 -18.85 -2.75 -4.47
C THR A 256 -20.22 -3.39 -4.23
N PRO A 257 -20.42 -4.67 -4.63
CA PRO A 257 -21.65 -5.39 -4.32
C PRO A 257 -21.92 -5.53 -2.81
N ARG A 258 -20.88 -5.37 -2.00
CA ARG A 258 -20.99 -5.45 -0.54
C ARG A 258 -21.34 -4.08 0.03
N ASN A 259 -22.37 -4.04 0.87
CA ASN A 259 -22.65 -2.81 1.62
C ASN A 259 -21.58 -2.59 2.67
N LEU A 260 -20.70 -1.60 2.45
CA LEU A 260 -19.63 -1.24 3.37
C LEU A 260 -20.08 -0.17 4.40
N MET A 261 -21.30 0.36 4.30
CA MET A 261 -21.77 1.42 5.21
C MET A 261 -21.74 1.04 6.70
N PRO A 262 -22.06 -0.20 7.10
CA PRO A 262 -21.90 -0.62 8.50
C PRO A 262 -20.46 -0.49 9.00
N LEU A 263 -19.49 -0.93 8.20
CA LEU A 263 -18.06 -0.80 8.51
C LEU A 263 -17.63 0.67 8.55
N VAL A 264 -18.07 1.46 7.57
CA VAL A 264 -17.78 2.91 7.51
C VAL A 264 -18.32 3.61 8.77
N ASN A 265 -19.55 3.33 9.16
CA ASN A 265 -20.17 3.92 10.36
C ASN A 265 -19.43 3.48 11.63
N TYR A 266 -19.04 2.21 11.73
CA TYR A 266 -18.25 1.69 12.84
C TYR A 266 -16.89 2.41 12.94
N LEU A 267 -16.12 2.47 11.87
CA LEU A 267 -14.82 3.15 11.85
C LEU A 267 -14.93 4.66 12.11
N THR A 268 -16.02 5.28 11.62
CA THR A 268 -16.32 6.69 11.92
C THR A 268 -16.60 6.88 13.41
N ALA A 269 -17.32 5.95 14.04
CA ALA A 269 -17.58 5.99 15.48
C ALA A 269 -16.28 5.85 16.29
N GLU A 270 -15.43 4.88 15.94
CA GLU A 270 -14.12 4.69 16.58
C GLU A 270 -13.25 5.96 16.48
N LYS A 271 -13.20 6.58 15.29
CA LYS A 271 -12.49 7.84 15.08
C LYS A 271 -13.03 8.97 15.97
N ILE A 272 -14.35 9.13 16.04
CA ILE A 272 -14.99 10.15 16.88
C ILE A 272 -14.72 9.88 18.37
N LEU A 273 -14.70 8.61 18.78
CA LEU A 273 -14.36 8.20 20.14
C LEU A 273 -12.90 8.54 20.48
N MET A 274 -11.98 8.27 19.57
CA MET A 274 -10.57 8.66 19.67
C MET A 274 -10.40 10.18 19.87
N GLN A 275 -11.23 10.99 19.21
CA GLN A 275 -11.24 12.45 19.35
C GLN A 275 -11.83 12.93 20.71
N GLY A 276 -12.35 12.04 21.55
CA GLY A 276 -12.93 12.38 22.85
C GLY A 276 -14.41 12.79 22.81
N TYR A 277 -15.16 12.43 21.76
CA TYR A 277 -16.59 12.75 21.62
C TYR A 277 -17.50 11.51 21.75
N PRO A 278 -17.59 10.86 22.94
CA PRO A 278 -18.30 9.58 23.08
C PRO A 278 -19.79 9.66 22.78
N ARG A 279 -20.44 10.80 23.06
CA ARG A 279 -21.87 10.99 22.76
C ARG A 279 -22.15 10.97 21.25
N ASN A 280 -21.26 11.53 20.45
CA ASN A 280 -21.37 11.55 18.99
C ASN A 280 -21.05 10.17 18.42
N ALA A 281 -20.04 9.47 18.97
CA ALA A 281 -19.67 8.12 18.57
C ALA A 281 -20.86 7.14 18.72
N ILE A 282 -21.66 7.23 19.80
CA ILE A 282 -22.85 6.39 20.01
C ILE A 282 -23.83 6.46 18.83
N GLN A 283 -24.00 7.63 18.21
CA GLN A 283 -24.90 7.78 17.07
C GLN A 283 -24.41 6.98 15.86
N GLU A 284 -23.11 7.03 15.58
CA GLU A 284 -22.50 6.28 14.46
C GLU A 284 -22.49 4.78 14.74
N TYR A 285 -22.21 4.33 15.97
CA TYR A 285 -22.36 2.92 16.34
C TYR A 285 -23.78 2.39 16.14
N ARG A 286 -24.81 3.20 16.47
CA ARG A 286 -26.21 2.83 16.22
C ARG A 286 -26.50 2.67 14.72
N LYS A 287 -25.96 3.55 13.87
CA LYS A 287 -26.09 3.41 12.42
C LYS A 287 -25.40 2.13 11.92
N ALA A 288 -24.22 1.80 12.46
CA ALA A 288 -23.53 0.56 12.13
C ALA A 288 -24.33 -0.69 12.51
N ALA A 289 -24.95 -0.67 13.71
CA ALA A 289 -25.73 -1.80 14.22
C ALA A 289 -27.12 -1.97 13.56
N ASN A 290 -27.73 -0.86 13.11
CA ASN A 290 -29.07 -0.86 12.52
C ASN A 290 -29.09 -1.17 11.01
N SER A 291 -27.95 -1.38 10.41
CA SER A 291 -27.88 -1.81 9.02
C SER A 291 -28.35 -3.26 8.91
N ASN A 292 -29.54 -3.46 8.33
CA ASN A 292 -30.20 -4.76 8.15
C ASN A 292 -29.48 -5.76 7.23
N ASP A 293 -28.19 -5.61 7.00
CA ASP A 293 -27.39 -6.42 6.08
C ASP A 293 -26.65 -7.61 6.74
N LEU A 294 -27.11 -8.01 7.92
CA LEU A 294 -26.75 -9.28 8.55
C LEU A 294 -27.75 -10.40 8.19
N LYS A 295 -28.37 -10.33 6.99
CA LYS A 295 -29.15 -11.42 6.43
C LYS A 295 -28.39 -12.12 5.32
#